data_277f468979ad8d4a95c097c458550944
#
_entry.id   277f468979ad8d4a95c097c458550944
#
_cell.length_a   1.000
_cell.length_b   1.000
_cell.length_c   1.000
_cell.angle_alpha   90.00
_cell.angle_beta   90.00
_cell.angle_gamma   90.00
#
_symmetry.space_group_name_H-M   'P 1'
#
loop_
_entity.id
_entity.type
_entity.pdbx_description
1 polymer ?
#
loop_
_entity_poly.entity_id
_entity_poly.type
_entity_poly.pdbx_seq_one_letter_code
_entity_poly.pdbx_strand_id
1 'polypeptide(L)'
;MEHRVRNIRLTSKESAKMIWEILIDFQNDLAKAEMDDPDKPFHDWEKVEKFFIRLAKKYSICQSKKLGGDLGWVYRDMTLPEQIITSELVDEIMKIEKFIIPDPIKSNLGFHILMVCESQVHTPKEKPPEKESRPLF
;
A
#
# COMPACT_ATOMS: atom_id res chain seq x y z
N MET A 1 12.44 -8.15 5.25
CA MET A 1 11.58 -6.96 5.37
C MET A 1 10.24 -7.21 4.72
N GLU A 2 9.18 -6.82 5.36
CA GLU A 2 7.84 -6.87 4.78
C GLU A 2 7.18 -5.52 4.93
N HIS A 3 6.27 -5.20 4.00
CA HIS A 3 5.55 -3.93 3.99
C HIS A 3 4.05 -4.19 3.98
N ARG A 4 3.31 -3.44 4.80
CA ARG A 4 1.86 -3.45 4.73
C ARG A 4 1.47 -2.41 3.67
N VAL A 5 0.78 -2.86 2.64
CA VAL A 5 0.63 -2.11 1.39
C VAL A 5 -0.85 -1.90 1.06
N ARG A 6 -1.16 -0.71 0.55
CA ARG A 6 -2.45 -0.43 -0.08
C ARG A 6 -2.24 -0.14 -1.56
N ASN A 7 -3.25 -0.45 -2.36
CA ASN A 7 -3.18 -0.39 -3.81
C ASN A 7 -4.46 0.21 -4.39
N ILE A 8 -4.31 1.10 -5.36
CA ILE A 8 -5.42 1.54 -6.22
C ILE A 8 -5.06 1.11 -7.63
N ARG A 9 -5.89 0.26 -8.24
CA ARG A 9 -5.65 -0.20 -9.60
C ARG A 9 -6.62 0.45 -10.56
N LEU A 10 -6.12 0.96 -11.68
CA LEU A 10 -6.91 1.64 -12.70
C LEU A 10 -6.53 1.10 -14.07
N THR A 11 -7.43 1.26 -15.05
CA THR A 11 -7.19 0.74 -16.39
C THR A 11 -6.36 1.66 -17.27
N SER A 12 -6.37 2.97 -17.00
CA SER A 12 -5.66 3.93 -17.86
C SER A 12 -4.57 4.65 -17.09
N LYS A 13 -3.51 4.99 -17.80
CA LYS A 13 -2.40 5.76 -17.25
C LYS A 13 -2.87 7.15 -16.83
N GLU A 14 -3.72 7.78 -17.63
CA GLU A 14 -4.22 9.12 -17.34
C GLU A 14 -5.00 9.17 -16.05
N SER A 15 -5.91 8.22 -15.85
CA SER A 15 -6.69 8.15 -14.62
C SER A 15 -5.81 7.90 -13.40
N ALA A 16 -4.85 7.00 -13.55
CA ALA A 16 -3.93 6.69 -12.45
C ALA A 16 -3.10 7.91 -12.08
N LYS A 17 -2.60 8.64 -13.09
CA LYS A 17 -1.80 9.83 -12.83
C LYS A 17 -2.63 10.92 -12.17
N MET A 18 -3.88 11.08 -12.58
CA MET A 18 -4.78 12.07 -11.99
C MET A 18 -5.01 11.78 -10.50
N ILE A 19 -5.30 10.53 -10.16
CA ILE A 19 -5.53 10.14 -8.77
C ILE A 19 -4.23 10.29 -7.97
N TRP A 20 -3.10 9.90 -8.55
CA TRP A 20 -1.80 10.04 -7.89
C TRP A 20 -1.50 11.52 -7.59
N GLU A 21 -1.76 12.41 -8.53
CA GLU A 21 -1.52 13.85 -8.33
C GLU A 21 -2.40 14.40 -7.20
N ILE A 22 -3.65 13.93 -7.10
CA ILE A 22 -4.53 14.33 -6.00
C ILE A 22 -3.92 13.91 -4.66
N LEU A 23 -3.38 12.69 -4.58
CA LEU A 23 -2.74 12.20 -3.37
C LEU A 23 -1.49 13.01 -3.02
N ILE A 24 -0.66 13.31 -4.01
CA ILE A 24 0.58 14.06 -3.79
C ILE A 24 0.26 15.48 -3.34
N ASP A 25 -0.73 16.12 -3.96
CA ASP A 25 -1.15 17.47 -3.56
C ASP A 25 -1.65 17.48 -2.12
N PHE A 26 -2.44 16.48 -1.74
CA PHE A 26 -2.93 16.34 -0.37
C PHE A 26 -1.77 16.19 0.61
N GLN A 27 -0.81 15.33 0.28
CA GLN A 27 0.37 15.10 1.12
C GLN A 27 1.19 16.39 1.27
N ASN A 28 1.39 17.11 0.18
CA ASN A 28 2.15 18.36 0.19
C ASN A 28 1.44 19.43 1.02
N ASP A 29 0.12 19.52 0.94
CA ASP A 29 -0.65 20.47 1.74
C ASP A 29 -0.51 20.17 3.23
N LEU A 30 -0.55 18.91 3.62
CA LEU A 30 -0.33 18.51 5.01
C LEU A 30 1.07 18.89 5.48
N ALA A 31 2.06 18.68 4.63
CA ALA A 31 3.46 18.97 4.98
C ALA A 31 3.69 20.46 5.19
N LYS A 32 2.93 21.31 4.50
CA LYS A 32 3.05 22.78 4.63
C LYS A 32 2.43 23.33 5.90
N ALA A 33 1.48 22.61 6.50
CA ALA A 33 0.82 23.09 7.70
C ALA A 33 1.80 23.10 8.86
N GLU A 34 1.93 24.25 9.52
CA GLU A 34 2.84 24.37 10.65
C GLU A 34 2.15 23.89 11.91
N MET A 35 2.72 22.92 12.56
CA MET A 35 2.19 22.38 13.80
C MET A 35 3.34 21.98 14.71
N ASP A 36 3.15 22.25 16.00
CA ASP A 36 4.13 21.88 17.01
C ASP A 36 3.89 20.43 17.43
N ASP A 37 4.22 19.50 16.56
CA ASP A 37 3.98 18.09 16.74
C ASP A 37 5.25 17.32 16.33
N PRO A 38 6.00 16.73 17.28
CA PRO A 38 7.22 16.01 16.95
C PRO A 38 6.97 14.77 16.09
N ASP A 39 5.74 14.23 16.11
CA ASP A 39 5.38 13.06 15.33
C ASP A 39 4.57 13.44 14.08
N LYS A 40 4.65 14.70 13.65
CA LYS A 40 3.88 15.20 12.52
C LYS A 40 4.02 14.34 11.26
N PRO A 41 5.23 13.90 10.83
CA PRO A 41 5.32 13.09 9.63
C PRO A 41 4.50 11.79 9.71
N PHE A 42 4.45 11.15 10.87
CA PHE A 42 3.66 9.94 11.06
C PHE A 42 2.16 10.24 11.06
N HIS A 43 1.75 11.31 11.74
CA HIS A 43 0.34 11.71 11.79
C HIS A 43 -0.16 12.15 10.41
N ASP A 44 0.68 12.86 9.65
CA ASP A 44 0.35 13.23 8.28
C ASP A 44 0.18 11.99 7.41
N TRP A 45 1.06 10.99 7.58
CA TRP A 45 1.00 9.75 6.81
C TRP A 45 -0.29 8.98 7.10
N GLU A 46 -0.74 8.97 8.35
CA GLU A 46 -2.03 8.38 8.71
C GLU A 46 -3.19 9.07 8.00
N LYS A 47 -3.13 10.40 7.89
CA LYS A 47 -4.16 11.17 7.18
C LYS A 47 -4.14 10.85 5.68
N VAL A 48 -2.96 10.70 5.10
CA VAL A 48 -2.81 10.30 3.71
C VAL A 48 -3.40 8.90 3.50
N GLU A 49 -3.16 7.98 4.43
CA GLU A 49 -3.72 6.63 4.33
C GLU A 49 -5.25 6.68 4.36
N LYS A 50 -5.85 7.48 5.24
CA LYS A 50 -7.30 7.60 5.29
C LYS A 50 -7.88 8.13 3.98
N PHE A 51 -7.20 9.10 3.36
CA PHE A 51 -7.61 9.64 2.07
C PHE A 51 -7.45 8.58 0.98
N PHE A 52 -6.34 7.84 1.00
CA PHE A 52 -6.08 6.75 0.07
C PHE A 52 -7.19 5.71 0.13
N ILE A 53 -7.62 5.34 1.33
CA ILE A 53 -8.71 4.39 1.54
C ILE A 53 -9.98 4.86 0.82
N ARG A 54 -10.32 6.14 0.96
CA ARG A 54 -11.51 6.69 0.32
C ARG A 54 -11.40 6.65 -1.20
N LEU A 55 -10.23 7.01 -1.73
CA LEU A 55 -10.00 6.97 -3.17
C LEU A 55 -10.04 5.55 -3.70
N ALA A 56 -9.47 4.60 -2.98
CA ALA A 56 -9.48 3.20 -3.37
C ALA A 56 -10.91 2.67 -3.45
N LYS A 57 -11.71 2.96 -2.44
CA LYS A 57 -13.11 2.51 -2.41
C LYS A 57 -13.94 3.11 -3.53
N LYS A 58 -13.58 4.31 -3.97
CA LYS A 58 -14.36 5.00 -5.00
C LYS A 58 -13.90 4.66 -6.42
N TYR A 59 -12.60 4.52 -6.65
CA TYR A 59 -12.05 4.48 -8.00
C TYR A 59 -11.33 3.19 -8.38
N SER A 60 -10.87 2.40 -7.42
CA SER A 60 -10.07 1.22 -7.74
C SER A 60 -10.91 0.13 -8.39
N ILE A 61 -10.32 -0.57 -9.37
CA ILE A 61 -10.95 -1.74 -10.01
C ILE A 61 -10.43 -3.05 -9.41
N CYS A 62 -9.51 -2.98 -8.45
CA CYS A 62 -8.96 -4.15 -7.80
C CYS A 62 -9.94 -4.75 -6.81
N GLN A 63 -9.85 -6.07 -6.59
CA GLN A 63 -10.69 -6.75 -5.59
C GLN A 63 -10.48 -6.21 -4.18
N SER A 64 -9.31 -5.63 -3.91
CA SER A 64 -8.99 -5.03 -2.61
C SER A 64 -9.76 -3.73 -2.35
N LYS A 65 -10.50 -3.24 -3.34
CA LYS A 65 -11.26 -1.98 -3.26
C LYS A 65 -12.10 -1.88 -1.99
N LYS A 66 -12.82 -2.95 -1.63
CA LYS A 66 -13.70 -2.95 -0.47
C LYS A 66 -12.96 -2.79 0.85
N LEU A 67 -11.69 -3.16 0.86
CA LEU A 67 -10.82 -3.04 2.02
C LEU A 67 -9.96 -1.77 1.97
N GLY A 68 -10.36 -0.79 1.14
CA GLY A 68 -9.59 0.43 0.99
C GLY A 68 -8.26 0.21 0.29
N GLY A 69 -8.16 -0.83 -0.54
CA GLY A 69 -6.95 -1.18 -1.25
C GLY A 69 -5.95 -2.02 -0.46
N ASP A 70 -6.31 -2.45 0.75
CA ASP A 70 -5.39 -3.18 1.63
C ASP A 70 -5.00 -4.52 1.01
N LEU A 71 -3.70 -4.70 0.76
CA LEU A 71 -3.14 -5.96 0.27
C LEU A 71 -2.50 -6.77 1.41
N GLY A 72 -2.50 -6.25 2.63
CA GLY A 72 -1.83 -6.88 3.76
C GLY A 72 -0.33 -6.75 3.68
N TRP A 73 0.37 -7.65 4.32
CA TRP A 73 1.83 -7.64 4.38
C TRP A 73 2.40 -8.32 3.15
N VAL A 74 3.30 -7.61 2.46
CA VAL A 74 3.93 -8.05 1.21
C VAL A 74 5.41 -8.23 1.45
N TYR A 75 5.96 -9.35 0.99
CA TYR A 75 7.39 -9.65 1.10
C TYR A 75 7.82 -10.52 -0.09
N ARG A 76 9.13 -10.57 -0.34
CA ARG A 76 9.65 -11.36 -1.45
C ARG A 76 9.37 -12.84 -1.21
N ASP A 77 9.11 -13.55 -2.29
CA ASP A 77 8.87 -15.01 -2.31
C ASP A 77 7.57 -15.44 -1.62
N MET A 78 6.68 -14.49 -1.31
CA MET A 78 5.37 -14.87 -0.79
C MET A 78 4.51 -15.48 -1.88
N THR A 79 3.50 -16.27 -1.48
CA THR A 79 2.50 -16.78 -2.42
C THR A 79 1.62 -15.62 -2.85
N LEU A 80 1.55 -15.39 -4.18
CA LEU A 80 0.86 -14.22 -4.72
C LEU A 80 -0.55 -14.56 -5.18
N PRO A 81 -1.56 -13.73 -4.83
CA PRO A 81 -2.86 -13.80 -5.48
C PRO A 81 -2.74 -13.17 -6.87
N GLU A 82 -2.66 -14.01 -7.90
CA GLU A 82 -2.27 -13.61 -9.25
C GLU A 82 -3.10 -12.48 -9.85
N GLN A 83 -4.36 -12.36 -9.45
CA GLN A 83 -5.25 -11.33 -10.00
C GLN A 83 -5.13 -10.00 -9.26
N ILE A 84 -4.30 -9.94 -8.22
CA ILE A 84 -4.17 -8.77 -7.38
C ILE A 84 -2.76 -8.20 -7.43
N ILE A 85 -1.76 -9.08 -7.42
CA ILE A 85 -0.37 -8.64 -7.33
C ILE A 85 0.52 -9.59 -8.15
N THR A 86 1.57 -9.03 -8.74
CA THR A 86 2.55 -9.80 -9.53
C THR A 86 3.90 -9.74 -8.86
N SER A 87 4.82 -10.65 -9.26
CA SER A 87 6.17 -10.64 -8.70
C SER A 87 6.91 -9.36 -9.05
N GLU A 88 6.66 -8.80 -10.24
CA GLU A 88 7.25 -7.51 -10.62
C GLU A 88 6.79 -6.40 -9.70
N LEU A 89 5.49 -6.41 -9.32
CA LEU A 89 4.97 -5.43 -8.36
C LEU A 89 5.59 -5.59 -7.00
N VAL A 90 5.80 -6.81 -6.53
CA VAL A 90 6.47 -7.05 -5.25
C VAL A 90 7.86 -6.42 -5.26
N ASP A 91 8.62 -6.61 -6.35
CA ASP A 91 9.95 -6.01 -6.46
C ASP A 91 9.89 -4.48 -6.36
N GLU A 92 8.91 -3.86 -7.02
CA GLU A 92 8.76 -2.40 -6.94
C GLU A 92 8.32 -1.95 -5.55
N ILE A 93 7.41 -2.70 -4.92
CA ILE A 93 6.94 -2.40 -3.56
C ILE A 93 8.12 -2.41 -2.58
N MET A 94 9.01 -3.38 -2.70
CA MET A 94 10.13 -3.50 -1.77
C MET A 94 11.15 -2.38 -1.91
N LYS A 95 11.09 -1.60 -2.99
CA LYS A 95 11.97 -0.44 -3.21
C LYS A 95 11.38 0.87 -2.72
N ILE A 96 10.09 0.89 -2.34
CA ILE A 96 9.42 2.14 -1.96
C ILE A 96 9.99 2.64 -0.64
N GLU A 97 10.36 3.91 -0.62
CA GLU A 97 10.89 4.56 0.58
C GLU A 97 9.77 5.09 1.45
N LYS A 98 10.10 5.27 2.73
CA LYS A 98 9.16 5.73 3.74
C LYS A 98 8.56 7.08 3.36
N PHE A 99 7.24 7.20 3.52
CA PHE A 99 6.46 8.42 3.26
C PHE A 99 6.46 8.85 1.79
N ILE A 100 6.78 7.94 0.87
CA ILE A 100 6.78 8.22 -0.56
C ILE A 100 5.70 7.39 -1.25
N ILE A 101 4.87 8.06 -2.06
CA ILE A 101 3.94 7.38 -2.97
C ILE A 101 4.53 7.54 -4.37
N PRO A 102 5.11 6.47 -4.93
CA PRO A 102 5.75 6.59 -6.25
C PRO A 102 4.74 6.81 -7.35
N ASP A 103 5.22 7.25 -8.52
CA ASP A 103 4.39 7.35 -9.72
C ASP A 103 3.66 6.03 -9.96
N PRO A 104 2.48 6.07 -10.61
CA PRO A 104 1.78 4.84 -10.93
C PRO A 104 2.66 3.84 -11.66
N ILE A 105 2.57 2.59 -11.24
CA ILE A 105 3.39 1.49 -11.77
C ILE A 105 2.53 0.62 -12.65
N LYS A 106 3.00 0.35 -13.86
CA LYS A 106 2.28 -0.50 -14.81
C LYS A 106 2.56 -1.98 -14.55
N SER A 107 1.52 -2.80 -14.62
CA SER A 107 1.64 -4.25 -14.65
C SER A 107 0.70 -4.81 -15.71
N ASN A 108 0.68 -6.12 -15.91
CA ASN A 108 -0.28 -6.73 -16.82
C ASN A 108 -1.71 -6.62 -16.31
N LEU A 109 -1.90 -6.21 -15.07
CA LEU A 109 -3.24 -6.02 -14.48
C LEU A 109 -3.76 -4.60 -14.64
N GLY A 110 -2.91 -3.65 -15.00
CA GLY A 110 -3.28 -2.25 -15.15
C GLY A 110 -2.25 -1.32 -14.57
N PHE A 111 -2.69 -0.18 -14.05
CA PHE A 111 -1.83 0.82 -13.42
C PHE A 111 -2.11 0.87 -11.93
N HIS A 112 -1.05 0.85 -11.14
CA HIS A 112 -1.15 0.74 -9.68
C HIS A 112 -0.59 1.98 -8.99
N ILE A 113 -1.37 2.53 -8.07
CA ILE A 113 -0.88 3.52 -7.12
C ILE A 113 -0.66 2.76 -5.82
N LEU A 114 0.56 2.76 -5.31
CA LEU A 114 0.95 1.95 -4.18
C LEU A 114 1.37 2.81 -3.00
N MET A 115 0.96 2.41 -1.81
CA MET A 115 1.30 3.10 -0.57
C MET A 115 1.77 2.07 0.45
N VAL A 116 2.97 2.26 0.99
CA VAL A 116 3.48 1.44 2.08
C VAL A 116 3.08 2.11 3.39
N CYS A 117 2.19 1.47 4.12
CA CYS A 117 1.66 2.04 5.36
C CYS A 117 2.56 1.75 6.56
N GLU A 118 3.16 0.56 6.59
CA GLU A 118 4.04 0.11 7.68
C GLU A 118 5.09 -0.81 7.11
N SER A 119 6.21 -0.92 7.82
CA SER A 119 7.29 -1.84 7.46
C SER A 119 7.81 -2.52 8.72
N GLN A 120 8.21 -3.78 8.58
CA GLN A 120 8.82 -4.52 9.68
C GLN A 120 9.70 -5.63 9.13
N VAL A 121 10.54 -6.20 9.99
CA VAL A 121 11.36 -7.34 9.61
C VAL A 121 10.47 -8.56 9.44
N HIS A 122 10.61 -9.25 8.31
CA HIS A 122 9.86 -10.47 8.04
C HIS A 122 10.51 -11.63 8.78
N THR A 123 9.71 -12.38 9.53
CA THR A 123 10.20 -13.54 10.27
C THR A 123 9.43 -14.77 9.81
N PRO A 124 9.85 -15.40 8.70
CA PRO A 124 9.03 -16.42 8.06
C PRO A 124 8.79 -17.67 8.86
N LYS A 125 9.63 -17.98 9.82
CA LYS A 125 9.50 -19.25 10.48
C LYS A 125 8.69 -19.25 11.72
N GLU A 126 8.18 -18.17 12.02
CA GLU A 126 7.40 -18.13 13.19
C GLU A 126 6.11 -18.80 13.07
N LYS A 127 5.94 -19.56 12.55
CA LYS A 127 4.70 -20.05 12.50
C LYS A 127 4.40 -21.20 13.13
N PRO A 128 4.44 -21.33 13.35
CA PRO A 128 4.02 -22.12 13.68
C PRO A 128 3.47 -22.71 14.14
N PRO A 129 3.61 -22.99 14.38
CA PRO A 129 2.96 -23.43 14.70
C PRO A 129 2.01 -23.54 14.95
N GLU A 130 1.96 -23.10 14.86
CA GLU A 130 1.14 -22.98 15.20
C GLU A 130 0.27 -23.50 15.25
N LYS A 131 0.52 -23.86 15.09
CA LYS A 131 -0.19 -24.22 15.23
C LYS A 131 -0.61 -24.86 15.78
N GLU A 132 -0.06 -24.75 15.97
CA GLU A 132 -0.49 -25.08 16.57
C GLU A 132 -1.15 -25.22 17.03
N SER A 133 -0.93 -25.15 17.06
CA SER A 133 -1.66 -25.12 17.62
C SER A 133 -2.66 -25.31 17.74
N ARG A 134 -2.81 -25.45 17.52
CA ARG A 134 -3.88 -25.52 17.73
C ARG A 134 -4.51 -26.36 18.04
N PRO A 135 -4.41 -26.63 18.29
CA PRO A 135 -5.11 -27.15 18.74
C PRO A 135 -5.64 -27.61 19.19
N LEU A 136 -5.52 -27.74 19.27
CA LEU A 136 -6.15 -28.01 19.76
C LEU A 136 -6.86 -28.37 20.14
N PHE A 137 -6.81 -28.49 20.08
CA PHE A 137 -7.56 -28.63 20.55
C PHE A 137 -8.05 -29.09 20.82
#